data_e527aa1f34e828481797e5bc99f46638
#
_entry.id   e527aa1f34e828481797e5bc99f46638
#
_cell.length_a   1.000
_cell.length_b   1.000
_cell.length_c   1.000
_cell.angle_alpha   90.00
_cell.angle_beta   90.00
_cell.angle_gamma   90.00
#
_symmetry.space_group_name_H-M   'P 1'
#
loop_
_entity.id
_entity.type
_entity.pdbx_description
1 polymer ?
#
loop_
_entity_poly.entity_id
_entity_poly.type
_entity_poly.pdbx_seq_one_letter_code
_entity_poly.pdbx_strand_id
1 'polypeptide(L)'
;ASDVYKRQLVYGSWQNWLVAFFTLAVVTVLNHFGKGIWKLASILIGIIAGYIISLFFGMVDFSAVVNASWFALPKPMHFGIKFEPSSCVAIGVLFAINSIQAIGDFSATTTGGLDRMPTDEELTGGIVGYGISNIFCAFFGGLPTATYSQNVGIVSTTKVVSRVVMGLAAAILLAAGLIPKFSSLLTTIPYCVLGGATISVFASITMTGIKLITTEPMDFRNTTVVGLAVAVGMGVTQANASLAQFPEWVTTIFGKSPVVLATIVAIVLNLTLPKAKKKEEK
;
A
#
# COMPACT_ATOMS: atom_id res chain seq x y z
N ALA A 1 11.96 6.30 -24.05
CA ALA A 1 11.05 6.73 -22.95
C ALA A 1 10.12 7.86 -23.37
N SER A 2 10.55 8.80 -24.23
CA SER A 2 9.71 9.95 -24.62
C SER A 2 8.52 9.61 -25.53
N ASP A 3 8.58 8.54 -26.33
CA ASP A 3 7.51 8.19 -27.27
C ASP A 3 6.37 7.38 -26.66
N VAL A 4 6.63 6.63 -25.60
CA VAL A 4 5.60 5.92 -24.83
C VAL A 4 4.71 6.92 -24.09
N TYR A 5 5.28 8.03 -23.59
CA TYR A 5 4.51 9.11 -22.96
C TYR A 5 3.67 9.93 -23.95
N LYS A 6 4.03 10.00 -25.22
CA LYS A 6 3.29 10.79 -26.23
C LYS A 6 1.99 10.14 -26.69
N ARG A 7 1.82 8.83 -26.51
CA ARG A 7 0.59 8.11 -26.86
C ARG A 7 -0.41 8.01 -25.73
N GLN A 8 0.01 8.17 -24.47
CA GLN A 8 -0.94 8.44 -23.41
C GLN A 8 -1.50 9.83 -23.66
N LEU A 9 -2.77 9.89 -23.99
CA LEU A 9 -3.51 11.14 -24.22
C LEU A 9 -3.16 12.16 -23.13
N VAL A 10 -3.06 13.43 -23.55
CA VAL A 10 -2.71 14.57 -22.68
C VAL A 10 -3.38 14.41 -21.32
N TYR A 11 -2.63 14.62 -20.23
CA TYR A 11 -3.15 14.61 -18.86
C TYR A 11 -4.45 15.43 -18.79
N GLY A 12 -5.51 14.82 -18.24
CA GLY A 12 -6.80 15.47 -18.13
C GLY A 12 -7.71 15.36 -19.34
N SER A 13 -7.34 14.59 -20.41
CA SER A 13 -8.24 14.35 -21.54
C SER A 13 -9.53 13.64 -21.08
N TRP A 14 -10.63 13.93 -21.76
CA TRP A 14 -11.94 13.36 -21.42
C TRP A 14 -11.95 11.82 -21.52
N GLN A 15 -11.15 11.25 -22.42
CA GLN A 15 -11.01 9.79 -22.56
C GLN A 15 -10.38 9.17 -21.31
N ASN A 16 -9.34 9.80 -20.75
CA ASN A 16 -8.72 9.34 -19.50
C ASN A 16 -9.72 9.35 -18.34
N TRP A 17 -10.52 10.41 -18.22
CA TRP A 17 -11.58 10.51 -17.22
C TRP A 17 -12.64 9.43 -17.42
N LEU A 18 -13.11 9.21 -18.66
CA LEU A 18 -14.11 8.20 -18.97
C LEU A 18 -13.63 6.80 -18.57
N VAL A 19 -12.40 6.43 -18.96
CA VAL A 19 -11.83 5.12 -18.64
C VAL A 19 -11.65 4.98 -17.12
N ALA A 20 -11.16 6.02 -16.44
CA ALA A 20 -10.97 5.99 -14.98
C ALA A 20 -12.31 5.82 -14.24
N PHE A 21 -13.33 6.62 -14.59
CA PHE A 21 -14.66 6.51 -13.99
C PHE A 21 -15.33 5.17 -14.29
N PHE A 22 -15.19 4.67 -15.52
CA PHE A 22 -15.72 3.35 -15.87
C PHE A 22 -15.05 2.25 -15.02
N THR A 23 -13.73 2.26 -14.92
CA THR A 23 -12.98 1.30 -14.08
C THR A 23 -13.43 1.37 -12.63
N LEU A 24 -13.52 2.58 -12.07
CA LEU A 24 -14.00 2.81 -10.70
C LEU A 24 -15.43 2.29 -10.51
N ALA A 25 -16.32 2.56 -11.47
CA ALA A 25 -17.72 2.10 -11.42
C ALA A 25 -17.80 0.57 -11.40
N VAL A 26 -17.06 -0.11 -12.29
CA VAL A 26 -17.01 -1.58 -12.34
C VAL A 26 -16.50 -2.16 -11.01
N VAL A 27 -15.38 -1.62 -10.49
CA VAL A 27 -14.83 -2.05 -9.19
C VAL A 27 -15.86 -1.86 -8.08
N THR A 28 -16.49 -0.68 -8.01
CA THR A 28 -17.44 -0.34 -6.95
C THR A 28 -18.69 -1.22 -7.01
N VAL A 29 -19.26 -1.41 -8.19
CA VAL A 29 -20.43 -2.27 -8.40
C VAL A 29 -20.13 -3.71 -8.01
N LEU A 30 -19.01 -4.26 -8.47
CA LEU A 30 -18.64 -5.64 -8.14
C LEU A 30 -18.29 -5.81 -6.65
N ASN A 31 -17.67 -4.82 -6.03
CA ASN A 31 -17.35 -4.87 -4.61
C ASN A 31 -18.60 -4.77 -3.73
N HIS A 32 -19.63 -4.03 -4.15
CA HIS A 32 -20.87 -3.82 -3.40
C HIS A 32 -21.91 -4.91 -3.65
N PHE A 33 -22.15 -5.25 -4.91
CA PHE A 33 -23.20 -6.17 -5.35
C PHE A 33 -22.67 -7.57 -5.68
N GLY A 34 -21.37 -7.74 -5.87
CA GLY A 34 -20.74 -9.03 -6.14
C GLY A 34 -20.81 -9.96 -4.93
N LYS A 35 -20.96 -11.25 -5.20
CA LYS A 35 -20.95 -12.33 -4.19
C LYS A 35 -19.74 -13.25 -4.41
N GLY A 36 -19.16 -13.77 -3.32
CA GLY A 36 -18.07 -14.73 -3.39
C GLY A 36 -16.85 -14.21 -4.18
N ILE A 37 -16.42 -14.97 -5.17
CA ILE A 37 -15.22 -14.69 -5.99
C ILE A 37 -15.33 -13.35 -6.74
N TRP A 38 -16.52 -12.97 -7.23
CA TRP A 38 -16.73 -11.72 -7.95
C TRP A 38 -16.42 -10.48 -7.11
N LYS A 39 -16.77 -10.51 -5.83
CA LYS A 39 -16.45 -9.45 -4.88
C LYS A 39 -14.94 -9.41 -4.62
N LEU A 40 -14.31 -10.55 -4.39
CA LEU A 40 -12.87 -10.65 -4.10
C LEU A 40 -12.01 -10.22 -5.28
N ALA A 41 -12.42 -10.58 -6.50
CA ALA A 41 -11.73 -10.24 -7.73
C ALA A 41 -12.18 -8.90 -8.35
N SER A 42 -13.00 -8.10 -7.67
CA SER A 42 -13.59 -6.87 -8.20
C SER A 42 -12.56 -5.90 -8.79
N ILE A 43 -11.43 -5.72 -8.12
CA ILE A 43 -10.34 -4.84 -8.56
C ILE A 43 -9.71 -5.38 -9.84
N LEU A 44 -9.40 -6.68 -9.88
CA LEU A 44 -8.81 -7.33 -11.05
C LEU A 44 -9.74 -7.24 -12.26
N ILE A 45 -11.03 -7.56 -12.06
CA ILE A 45 -12.04 -7.49 -13.12
C ILE A 45 -12.21 -6.04 -13.60
N GLY A 46 -12.21 -5.07 -12.69
CA GLY A 46 -12.25 -3.65 -13.04
C GLY A 46 -11.05 -3.21 -13.87
N ILE A 47 -9.84 -3.63 -13.51
CA ILE A 47 -8.63 -3.36 -14.29
C ILE A 47 -8.74 -3.99 -15.67
N ILE A 48 -9.16 -5.25 -15.79
CA ILE A 48 -9.33 -5.93 -17.09
C ILE A 48 -10.37 -5.20 -17.94
N ALA A 49 -11.51 -4.85 -17.38
CA ALA A 49 -12.57 -4.13 -18.09
C ALA A 49 -12.10 -2.74 -18.56
N GLY A 50 -11.44 -1.98 -17.68
CA GLY A 50 -10.83 -0.69 -18.03
C GLY A 50 -9.75 -0.81 -19.10
N TYR A 51 -8.93 -1.86 -19.02
CA TYR A 51 -7.90 -2.16 -20.02
C TYR A 51 -8.51 -2.46 -21.39
N ILE A 52 -9.58 -3.25 -21.46
CA ILE A 52 -10.28 -3.54 -22.70
C ILE A 52 -10.81 -2.25 -23.33
N ILE A 53 -11.44 -1.36 -22.55
CA ILE A 53 -11.90 -0.07 -23.07
C ILE A 53 -10.73 0.79 -23.55
N SER A 54 -9.63 0.81 -22.84
CA SER A 54 -8.45 1.57 -23.24
C SER A 54 -7.83 1.09 -24.54
N LEU A 55 -8.00 -0.20 -24.90
CA LEU A 55 -7.61 -0.74 -26.20
C LEU A 55 -8.43 -0.10 -27.33
N PHE A 56 -9.74 0.06 -27.15
CA PHE A 56 -10.61 0.70 -28.15
C PHE A 56 -10.24 2.17 -28.38
N PHE A 57 -9.74 2.86 -27.37
CA PHE A 57 -9.23 4.22 -27.50
C PHE A 57 -7.78 4.32 -28.01
N GLY A 58 -7.13 3.19 -28.32
CA GLY A 58 -5.76 3.17 -28.80
C GLY A 58 -4.71 3.67 -27.78
N MET A 59 -5.01 3.57 -26.47
CA MET A 59 -4.16 4.06 -25.39
C MET A 59 -3.07 3.08 -24.98
N VAL A 60 -3.06 1.87 -25.54
CA VAL A 60 -2.15 0.79 -25.16
C VAL A 60 -1.08 0.60 -26.23
N ASP A 61 0.17 0.55 -25.79
CA ASP A 61 1.32 0.26 -26.66
C ASP A 61 1.94 -1.09 -26.30
N PHE A 62 1.92 -2.02 -27.23
CA PHE A 62 2.46 -3.36 -27.07
C PHE A 62 3.94 -3.49 -27.47
N SER A 63 4.59 -2.42 -27.89
CA SER A 63 5.98 -2.47 -28.36
C SER A 63 6.93 -3.05 -27.30
N ALA A 64 6.72 -2.68 -26.04
CA ALA A 64 7.50 -3.20 -24.89
C ALA A 64 7.28 -4.71 -24.70
N VAL A 65 6.06 -5.21 -24.92
CA VAL A 65 5.74 -6.65 -24.78
C VAL A 65 6.36 -7.47 -25.88
N VAL A 66 6.34 -6.94 -27.12
CA VAL A 66 6.92 -7.63 -28.29
C VAL A 66 8.44 -7.79 -28.09
N ASN A 67 9.11 -6.74 -27.62
CA ASN A 67 10.56 -6.70 -27.45
C ASN A 67 11.06 -7.38 -26.15
N ALA A 68 10.16 -7.70 -25.23
CA ALA A 68 10.53 -8.34 -23.97
C ALA A 68 10.95 -9.81 -24.19
N SER A 69 11.94 -10.25 -23.43
CA SER A 69 12.37 -11.65 -23.41
C SER A 69 11.31 -12.54 -22.73
N TRP A 70 11.33 -13.84 -23.07
CA TRP A 70 10.45 -14.81 -22.41
C TRP A 70 10.91 -15.18 -21.02
N PHE A 71 12.22 -15.11 -20.77
CA PHE A 71 12.81 -15.48 -19.48
C PHE A 71 13.92 -14.51 -19.12
N ALA A 72 13.96 -14.08 -17.86
CA ALA A 72 15.08 -13.34 -17.30
C ALA A 72 15.21 -13.65 -15.82
N LEU A 73 16.46 -13.86 -15.39
CA LEU A 73 16.78 -13.97 -13.97
C LEU A 73 16.99 -12.59 -13.37
N PRO A 74 16.48 -12.33 -12.16
CA PRO A 74 16.74 -11.09 -11.46
C PRO A 74 18.25 -10.98 -11.18
N LYS A 75 18.81 -9.80 -11.46
CA LYS A 75 20.24 -9.54 -11.21
C LYS A 75 20.40 -9.02 -9.80
N PRO A 76 21.14 -9.74 -8.92
CA PRO A 76 21.41 -9.26 -7.59
C PRO A 76 22.18 -7.94 -7.64
N MET A 77 21.87 -7.03 -6.72
CA MET A 77 22.56 -5.74 -6.53
C MET A 77 22.67 -4.88 -7.80
N HIS A 78 21.69 -4.97 -8.71
CA HIS A 78 21.72 -4.28 -10.01
C HIS A 78 21.88 -2.75 -9.88
N PHE A 79 21.30 -2.15 -8.85
CA PHE A 79 21.37 -0.70 -8.59
C PHE A 79 22.54 -0.29 -7.69
N GLY A 80 23.36 -1.26 -7.22
CA GLY A 80 24.39 -1.03 -6.20
C GLY A 80 23.79 -0.74 -4.83
N ILE A 81 24.67 -0.58 -3.84
CA ILE A 81 24.29 -0.22 -2.47
C ILE A 81 24.97 1.10 -2.14
N LYS A 82 24.16 2.11 -1.74
CA LYS A 82 24.64 3.37 -1.18
C LYS A 82 24.00 3.57 0.18
N PHE A 83 24.82 3.83 1.18
CA PHE A 83 24.35 4.18 2.51
C PHE A 83 24.34 5.70 2.65
N GLU A 84 23.14 6.28 2.69
CA GLU A 84 22.93 7.68 3.02
C GLU A 84 22.27 7.76 4.39
N PRO A 85 22.91 8.35 5.40
CA PRO A 85 22.42 8.33 6.77
C PRO A 85 21.00 8.87 6.93
N SER A 86 20.64 9.96 6.24
CA SER A 86 19.31 10.56 6.29
C SER A 86 18.23 9.62 5.75
N SER A 87 18.50 8.98 4.63
CA SER A 87 17.61 7.98 4.02
C SER A 87 17.47 6.74 4.90
N CYS A 88 18.57 6.27 5.50
CA CYS A 88 18.54 5.13 6.43
C CYS A 88 17.65 5.41 7.65
N VAL A 89 17.76 6.61 8.25
CA VAL A 89 16.93 7.00 9.40
C VAL A 89 15.45 7.08 8.97
N ALA A 90 15.15 7.74 7.84
CA ALA A 90 13.78 7.86 7.35
C ALA A 90 13.13 6.50 7.08
N ILE A 91 13.85 5.59 6.40
CA ILE A 91 13.39 4.23 6.12
C ILE A 91 13.25 3.44 7.43
N GLY A 92 14.20 3.57 8.37
CA GLY A 92 14.14 2.91 9.67
C GLY A 92 12.88 3.28 10.46
N VAL A 93 12.52 4.57 10.49
CA VAL A 93 11.27 5.03 11.12
C VAL A 93 10.04 4.46 10.43
N LEU A 94 10.02 4.48 9.07
CA LEU A 94 8.92 3.89 8.31
C LEU A 94 8.77 2.39 8.58
N PHE A 95 9.88 1.64 8.67
CA PHE A 95 9.82 0.22 9.00
C PHE A 95 9.35 -0.05 10.43
N ALA A 96 9.70 0.80 11.40
CA ALA A 96 9.18 0.69 12.76
C ALA A 96 7.65 0.87 12.77
N ILE A 97 7.12 1.87 12.05
CA ILE A 97 5.68 2.09 11.91
C ILE A 97 5.00 0.92 11.20
N ASN A 98 5.58 0.45 10.08
CA ASN A 98 5.05 -0.70 9.33
C ASN A 98 5.07 -1.99 10.17
N SER A 99 6.04 -2.15 11.08
CA SER A 99 6.07 -3.31 11.98
C SER A 99 4.90 -3.31 12.96
N ILE A 100 4.50 -2.13 13.47
CA ILE A 100 3.31 -2.00 14.33
C ILE A 100 2.05 -2.35 13.53
N GLN A 101 1.92 -1.84 12.29
CA GLN A 101 0.82 -2.22 11.41
C GLN A 101 0.82 -3.72 11.12
N ALA A 102 1.98 -4.32 10.85
CA ALA A 102 2.11 -5.75 10.57
C ALA A 102 1.65 -6.61 11.74
N ILE A 103 1.93 -6.23 12.99
CA ILE A 103 1.41 -6.92 14.20
C ILE A 103 -0.13 -6.89 14.19
N GLY A 104 -0.72 -5.74 13.87
CA GLY A 104 -2.18 -5.61 13.74
C GLY A 104 -2.75 -6.51 12.64
N ASP A 105 -2.14 -6.53 11.46
CA ASP A 105 -2.58 -7.36 10.33
C ASP A 105 -2.41 -8.87 10.61
N PHE A 106 -1.31 -9.28 11.26
CA PHE A 106 -1.11 -10.68 11.68
C PHE A 106 -2.14 -11.12 12.72
N SER A 107 -2.41 -10.25 13.69
CA SER A 107 -3.43 -10.51 14.72
C SER A 107 -4.82 -10.64 14.09
N ALA A 108 -5.18 -9.71 13.23
CA ALA A 108 -6.47 -9.71 12.53
C ALA A 108 -6.61 -10.91 11.57
N THR A 109 -5.53 -11.30 10.87
CA THR A 109 -5.51 -12.46 9.97
C THR A 109 -5.68 -13.76 10.76
N THR A 110 -4.98 -13.91 11.89
CA THR A 110 -5.06 -15.09 12.75
C THR A 110 -6.44 -15.20 13.37
N THR A 111 -6.96 -14.10 13.90
CA THR A 111 -8.30 -14.07 14.50
C THR A 111 -9.38 -14.32 13.42
N GLY A 112 -9.27 -13.67 12.28
CA GLY A 112 -10.23 -13.80 11.19
C GLY A 112 -10.18 -15.15 10.46
N GLY A 113 -9.01 -15.79 10.39
CA GLY A 113 -8.80 -17.06 9.67
C GLY A 113 -8.89 -18.31 10.55
N LEU A 114 -8.36 -18.25 11.77
CA LEU A 114 -8.21 -19.38 12.68
C LEU A 114 -9.14 -19.30 13.92
N ASP A 115 -9.91 -18.21 14.05
CA ASP A 115 -10.82 -17.95 15.18
C ASP A 115 -10.13 -18.00 16.55
N ARG A 116 -8.83 -17.61 16.61
CA ARG A 116 -8.03 -17.50 17.82
C ARG A 116 -7.06 -16.31 17.77
N MET A 117 -6.60 -15.86 18.90
CA MET A 117 -5.51 -14.88 18.96
C MET A 117 -4.17 -15.51 18.58
N PRO A 118 -3.26 -14.75 17.94
CA PRO A 118 -1.89 -15.22 17.70
C PRO A 118 -1.11 -15.35 18.99
N THR A 119 -0.13 -16.24 19.02
CA THR A 119 0.85 -16.31 20.11
C THR A 119 1.95 -15.29 19.90
N ASP A 120 2.69 -14.95 20.97
CA ASP A 120 3.84 -14.05 20.89
C ASP A 120 4.94 -14.59 19.96
N GLU A 121 5.11 -15.91 19.92
CA GLU A 121 6.05 -16.57 19.01
C GLU A 121 5.64 -16.40 17.55
N GLU A 122 4.34 -16.51 17.24
CA GLU A 122 3.81 -16.30 15.88
C GLU A 122 3.99 -14.85 15.44
N LEU A 123 3.74 -13.88 16.33
CA LEU A 123 3.95 -12.46 16.03
C LEU A 123 5.43 -12.14 15.81
N THR A 124 6.28 -12.64 16.70
CA THR A 124 7.74 -12.46 16.59
C THR A 124 8.27 -13.10 15.29
N GLY A 125 7.88 -14.35 15.01
CA GLY A 125 8.22 -15.05 13.79
C GLY A 125 7.73 -14.32 12.53
N GLY A 126 6.53 -13.76 12.59
CA GLY A 126 5.95 -12.96 11.53
C GLY A 126 6.78 -11.70 11.22
N ILE A 127 7.16 -10.93 12.25
CA ILE A 127 7.99 -9.72 12.10
C ILE A 127 9.39 -10.05 11.58
N VAL A 128 10.02 -11.10 12.12
CA VAL A 128 11.34 -11.56 11.63
C VAL A 128 11.26 -11.99 10.17
N GLY A 129 10.24 -12.79 9.81
CA GLY A 129 10.01 -13.22 8.43
C GLY A 129 9.76 -12.04 7.49
N TYR A 130 8.98 -11.06 7.95
CA TYR A 130 8.74 -9.81 7.23
C TYR A 130 10.06 -9.03 6.99
N GLY A 131 10.90 -8.90 8.01
CA GLY A 131 12.21 -8.26 7.89
C GLY A 131 13.14 -8.97 6.91
N ILE A 132 13.25 -10.30 7.01
CA ILE A 132 14.07 -11.12 6.10
C ILE A 132 13.58 -10.98 4.65
N SER A 133 12.27 -11.04 4.41
CA SER A 133 11.71 -10.88 3.06
C SER A 133 12.05 -9.53 2.45
N ASN A 134 12.04 -8.44 3.24
CA ASN A 134 12.44 -7.11 2.78
C ASN A 134 13.92 -7.02 2.44
N ILE A 135 14.80 -7.68 3.20
CA ILE A 135 16.24 -7.77 2.87
C ILE A 135 16.43 -8.49 1.53
N PHE A 136 15.74 -9.61 1.32
CA PHE A 136 15.78 -10.31 0.05
C PHE A 136 15.26 -9.44 -1.11
N CYS A 137 14.14 -8.76 -0.94
CA CYS A 137 13.60 -7.84 -1.95
C CYS A 137 14.61 -6.75 -2.29
N ALA A 138 15.21 -6.11 -1.30
CA ALA A 138 16.21 -5.06 -1.51
C ALA A 138 17.46 -5.58 -2.25
N PHE A 139 17.92 -6.80 -1.92
CA PHE A 139 19.07 -7.42 -2.57
C PHE A 139 18.86 -7.62 -4.08
N PHE A 140 17.63 -7.91 -4.51
CA PHE A 140 17.27 -8.03 -5.93
C PHE A 140 16.73 -6.72 -6.53
N GLY A 141 16.86 -5.60 -5.82
CA GLY A 141 16.43 -4.29 -6.31
C GLY A 141 14.91 -4.09 -6.29
N GLY A 142 14.18 -4.91 -5.52
CA GLY A 142 12.75 -4.73 -5.30
C GLY A 142 12.45 -3.58 -4.33
N LEU A 143 11.22 -3.08 -4.41
CA LEU A 143 10.73 -2.08 -3.46
C LEU A 143 10.45 -2.73 -2.10
N PRO A 144 10.54 -1.96 -1.00
CA PRO A 144 10.10 -2.44 0.31
C PRO A 144 8.65 -2.92 0.27
N THR A 145 8.41 -4.09 0.85
CA THR A 145 7.06 -4.64 0.96
C THR A 145 6.41 -4.18 2.26
N ALA A 146 5.08 -4.18 2.29
CA ALA A 146 4.29 -3.93 3.49
C ALA A 146 3.21 -5.01 3.60
N THR A 147 2.63 -5.16 4.80
CA THR A 147 1.42 -5.96 4.96
C THR A 147 0.22 -5.18 4.43
N TYR A 148 -0.74 -5.90 3.84
CA TYR A 148 -1.94 -5.29 3.26
C TYR A 148 -3.17 -5.77 4.01
N SER A 149 -3.81 -4.88 4.77
CA SER A 149 -5.01 -5.17 5.56
C SER A 149 -6.19 -5.70 4.72
N GLN A 150 -6.20 -5.43 3.40
CA GLN A 150 -7.18 -6.01 2.48
C GLN A 150 -7.11 -7.54 2.42
N ASN A 151 -5.92 -8.11 2.57
CA ASN A 151 -5.73 -9.56 2.60
C ASN A 151 -6.37 -10.19 3.85
N VAL A 152 -6.41 -9.47 4.96
CA VAL A 152 -7.13 -9.89 6.18
C VAL A 152 -8.62 -10.15 5.86
N GLY A 153 -9.25 -9.25 5.09
CA GLY A 153 -10.63 -9.41 4.65
C GLY A 153 -10.84 -10.65 3.78
N ILE A 154 -9.89 -10.96 2.90
CA ILE A 154 -9.93 -12.16 2.06
C ILE A 154 -9.84 -13.41 2.94
N VAL A 155 -8.86 -13.49 3.83
CA VAL A 155 -8.66 -14.64 4.72
C VAL A 155 -9.86 -14.82 5.65
N SER A 156 -10.38 -13.75 6.24
CA SER A 156 -11.55 -13.81 7.12
C SER A 156 -12.81 -14.34 6.41
N THR A 157 -12.96 -14.00 5.12
CA THR A 157 -14.12 -14.42 4.31
C THR A 157 -13.96 -15.83 3.78
N THR A 158 -12.78 -16.19 3.29
CA THR A 158 -12.52 -17.49 2.65
C THR A 158 -12.11 -18.57 3.62
N LYS A 159 -11.63 -18.20 4.82
CA LYS A 159 -11.04 -19.10 5.81
C LYS A 159 -9.86 -19.94 5.28
N VAL A 160 -9.21 -19.46 4.19
CA VAL A 160 -8.06 -20.13 3.60
C VAL A 160 -6.80 -19.72 4.35
N VAL A 161 -6.32 -20.61 5.22
CA VAL A 161 -5.11 -20.41 6.06
C VAL A 161 -4.02 -21.46 5.80
N SER A 162 -4.21 -22.28 4.77
CA SER A 162 -3.28 -23.36 4.44
C SER A 162 -1.93 -22.82 3.96
N ARG A 163 -0.84 -23.26 4.60
CA ARG A 163 0.53 -22.94 4.18
C ARG A 163 0.83 -23.40 2.76
N VAL A 164 0.24 -24.54 2.34
CA VAL A 164 0.41 -25.07 0.97
C VAL A 164 -0.18 -24.13 -0.06
N VAL A 165 -1.38 -23.59 0.19
CA VAL A 165 -2.04 -22.64 -0.71
C VAL A 165 -1.21 -21.35 -0.82
N MET A 166 -0.71 -20.83 0.30
CA MET A 166 0.16 -19.64 0.29
C MET A 166 1.49 -19.91 -0.41
N GLY A 167 2.08 -21.09 -0.20
CA GLY A 167 3.29 -21.51 -0.91
C GLY A 167 3.09 -21.64 -2.41
N LEU A 168 1.95 -22.20 -2.85
CA LEU A 168 1.61 -22.28 -4.27
C LEU A 168 1.39 -20.89 -4.89
N ALA A 169 0.70 -19.99 -4.19
CA ALA A 169 0.53 -18.61 -4.63
C ALA A 169 1.88 -17.90 -4.78
N ALA A 170 2.80 -18.07 -3.82
CA ALA A 170 4.15 -17.53 -3.91
C ALA A 170 4.94 -18.11 -5.08
N ALA A 171 4.83 -19.41 -5.35
CA ALA A 171 5.46 -20.07 -6.49
C ALA A 171 4.93 -19.54 -7.83
N ILE A 172 3.62 -19.31 -7.95
CA ILE A 172 3.00 -18.73 -9.15
C ILE A 172 3.51 -17.29 -9.37
N LEU A 173 3.57 -16.47 -8.30
CA LEU A 173 4.09 -15.10 -8.38
C LEU A 173 5.57 -15.08 -8.78
N LEU A 174 6.37 -15.99 -8.22
CA LEU A 174 7.78 -16.13 -8.58
C LEU A 174 7.94 -16.51 -10.06
N ALA A 175 7.18 -17.50 -10.53
CA ALA A 175 7.18 -17.89 -11.94
C ALA A 175 6.77 -16.72 -12.85
N ALA A 176 5.73 -15.98 -12.50
CA ALA A 176 5.29 -14.80 -13.24
C ALA A 176 6.39 -13.69 -13.25
N GLY A 177 7.11 -13.51 -12.14
CA GLY A 177 8.23 -12.56 -12.05
C GLY A 177 9.44 -12.92 -12.93
N LEU A 178 9.63 -14.20 -13.24
CA LEU A 178 10.70 -14.69 -14.12
C LEU A 178 10.36 -14.51 -15.62
N ILE A 179 9.13 -14.09 -15.95
CA ILE A 179 8.66 -13.89 -17.34
C ILE A 179 8.55 -12.38 -17.62
N PRO A 180 9.57 -11.73 -18.23
CA PRO A 180 9.53 -10.29 -18.51
C PRO A 180 8.37 -9.89 -19.42
N LYS A 181 7.91 -10.75 -20.32
CA LYS A 181 6.71 -10.50 -21.13
C LYS A 181 5.48 -10.25 -20.28
N PHE A 182 5.29 -10.99 -19.18
CA PHE A 182 4.20 -10.78 -18.25
C PHE A 182 4.31 -9.43 -17.55
N SER A 183 5.50 -9.10 -17.03
CA SER A 183 5.77 -7.80 -16.44
C SER A 183 5.56 -6.65 -17.43
N SER A 184 6.04 -6.80 -18.67
CA SER A 184 5.84 -5.82 -19.73
C SER A 184 4.36 -5.63 -20.08
N LEU A 185 3.55 -6.70 -20.06
CA LEU A 185 2.10 -6.59 -20.25
C LEU A 185 1.46 -5.74 -19.15
N LEU A 186 1.85 -5.94 -17.90
CA LEU A 186 1.34 -5.13 -16.78
C LEU A 186 1.70 -3.65 -16.93
N THR A 187 2.87 -3.32 -17.47
CA THR A 187 3.29 -1.93 -17.69
C THR A 187 2.56 -1.24 -18.85
N THR A 188 1.86 -1.99 -19.70
CA THR A 188 1.01 -1.41 -20.75
C THR A 188 -0.32 -0.88 -20.25
N ILE A 189 -0.70 -1.20 -19.00
CA ILE A 189 -1.96 -0.76 -18.41
C ILE A 189 -1.91 0.76 -18.22
N PRO A 190 -2.84 1.53 -18.84
CA PRO A 190 -2.85 2.98 -18.73
C PRO A 190 -3.05 3.44 -17.26
N TYR A 191 -2.40 4.55 -16.90
CA TYR A 191 -2.52 5.12 -15.55
C TYR A 191 -3.95 5.49 -15.16
N CYS A 192 -4.81 5.85 -16.13
CA CYS A 192 -6.22 6.12 -15.86
C CYS A 192 -6.98 4.87 -15.38
N VAL A 193 -6.66 3.69 -15.92
CA VAL A 193 -7.23 2.40 -15.46
C VAL A 193 -6.74 2.09 -14.04
N LEU A 194 -5.43 2.19 -13.82
CA LEU A 194 -4.84 1.97 -12.49
C LEU A 194 -5.38 2.97 -11.48
N GLY A 195 -5.47 4.25 -11.86
CA GLY A 195 -6.03 5.31 -11.01
C GLY A 195 -7.47 5.03 -10.60
N GLY A 196 -8.33 4.67 -11.57
CA GLY A 196 -9.73 4.31 -11.29
C GLY A 196 -9.86 3.13 -10.33
N ALA A 197 -9.04 2.08 -10.51
CA ALA A 197 -9.05 0.92 -9.62
C ALA A 197 -8.48 1.24 -8.23
N THR A 198 -7.38 2.00 -8.15
CA THR A 198 -6.70 2.29 -6.88
C THR A 198 -7.46 3.26 -5.98
N ILE A 199 -8.30 4.15 -6.51
CA ILE A 199 -9.19 5.00 -5.70
C ILE A 199 -10.02 4.15 -4.72
N SER A 200 -10.60 3.04 -5.19
CA SER A 200 -11.38 2.13 -4.35
C SER A 200 -10.53 1.48 -3.25
N VAL A 201 -9.27 1.14 -3.57
CA VAL A 201 -8.32 0.58 -2.59
C VAL A 201 -7.97 1.61 -1.53
N PHE A 202 -7.61 2.83 -1.94
CA PHE A 202 -7.28 3.91 -0.99
C PHE A 202 -8.47 4.31 -0.12
N ALA A 203 -9.68 4.32 -0.67
CA ALA A 203 -10.89 4.53 0.12
C ALA A 203 -11.03 3.47 1.22
N SER A 204 -10.78 2.19 0.90
CA SER A 204 -10.82 1.09 1.87
C SER A 204 -9.73 1.22 2.94
N ILE A 205 -8.53 1.63 2.56
CA ILE A 205 -7.41 1.86 3.50
C ILE A 205 -7.76 3.02 4.44
N THR A 206 -8.28 4.12 3.90
CA THR A 206 -8.71 5.28 4.69
C THR A 206 -9.78 4.89 5.71
N MET A 207 -10.78 4.13 5.29
CA MET A 207 -11.83 3.64 6.20
C MET A 207 -11.30 2.68 7.27
N THR A 208 -10.30 1.86 6.93
CA THR A 208 -9.62 1.02 7.93
C THR A 208 -8.86 1.87 8.95
N GLY A 209 -8.16 2.92 8.51
CA GLY A 209 -7.51 3.87 9.40
C GLY A 209 -8.50 4.58 10.34
N ILE A 210 -9.63 5.05 9.80
CA ILE A 210 -10.69 5.68 10.59
C ILE A 210 -11.24 4.69 11.64
N LYS A 211 -11.52 3.45 11.25
CA LYS A 211 -11.98 2.42 12.18
C LYS A 211 -10.98 2.16 13.31
N LEU A 212 -9.69 2.09 12.99
CA LEU A 212 -8.63 1.93 14.01
C LEU A 212 -8.59 3.12 14.98
N ILE A 213 -8.68 4.34 14.47
CA ILE A 213 -8.69 5.55 15.30
C ILE A 213 -9.92 5.56 16.23
N THR A 214 -11.09 5.12 15.74
CA THR A 214 -12.35 5.11 16.49
C THR A 214 -12.54 3.88 17.37
N THR A 215 -11.55 2.98 17.46
CA THR A 215 -11.59 1.85 18.43
C THR A 215 -11.53 2.36 19.88
N GLU A 216 -10.79 3.44 20.10
CA GLU A 216 -10.76 4.16 21.38
C GLU A 216 -11.79 5.29 21.36
N PRO A 217 -12.38 5.65 22.53
CA PRO A 217 -13.31 6.77 22.62
C PRO A 217 -12.68 8.07 22.12
N MET A 218 -13.34 8.76 21.21
CA MET A 218 -12.90 10.04 20.66
C MET A 218 -13.23 11.18 21.64
N ASP A 219 -12.63 11.14 22.82
CA ASP A 219 -12.67 12.23 23.79
C ASP A 219 -11.89 13.46 23.27
N PHE A 220 -11.95 14.58 23.99
CA PHE A 220 -11.24 15.80 23.62
C PHE A 220 -9.74 15.59 23.44
N ARG A 221 -9.13 14.76 24.31
CA ARG A 221 -7.69 14.44 24.25
C ARG A 221 -7.36 13.64 22.96
N ASN A 222 -8.04 12.54 22.73
CA ASN A 222 -7.79 11.67 21.58
C ASN A 222 -8.07 12.40 20.25
N THR A 223 -9.13 13.20 20.21
CA THR A 223 -9.43 14.06 19.06
C THR A 223 -8.31 15.08 18.81
N THR A 224 -7.76 15.68 19.88
CA THR A 224 -6.64 16.63 19.76
C THR A 224 -5.37 15.92 19.26
N VAL A 225 -5.04 14.74 19.80
CA VAL A 225 -3.86 13.96 19.35
C VAL A 225 -3.97 13.62 17.87
N VAL A 226 -5.09 13.05 17.45
CA VAL A 226 -5.30 12.64 16.06
C VAL A 226 -5.34 13.86 15.13
N GLY A 227 -6.13 14.88 15.50
CA GLY A 227 -6.32 16.07 14.67
C GLY A 227 -5.02 16.83 14.45
N LEU A 228 -4.23 17.10 15.50
CA LEU A 228 -2.96 17.79 15.36
C LEU A 228 -1.92 16.94 14.63
N ALA A 229 -1.86 15.63 14.89
CA ALA A 229 -0.92 14.75 14.19
C ALA A 229 -1.17 14.74 12.68
N VAL A 230 -2.42 14.58 12.25
CA VAL A 230 -2.79 14.61 10.84
C VAL A 230 -2.56 15.99 10.23
N ALA A 231 -2.99 17.06 10.91
CA ALA A 231 -2.85 18.44 10.41
C ALA A 231 -1.39 18.83 10.22
N VAL A 232 -0.51 18.54 11.20
CA VAL A 232 0.92 18.86 11.11
C VAL A 232 1.60 17.99 10.05
N GLY A 233 1.34 16.67 10.04
CA GLY A 233 1.91 15.75 9.06
C GLY A 233 1.58 16.13 7.62
N MET A 234 0.31 16.37 7.34
CA MET A 234 -0.15 16.78 6.00
C MET A 234 0.26 18.23 5.68
N GLY A 235 0.15 19.15 6.64
CA GLY A 235 0.44 20.55 6.43
C GLY A 235 1.89 20.81 6.02
N VAL A 236 2.84 20.20 6.71
CA VAL A 236 4.28 20.38 6.41
C VAL A 236 4.62 19.79 5.03
N THR A 237 4.08 18.63 4.68
CA THR A 237 4.35 18.02 3.36
C THR A 237 3.71 18.77 2.21
N GLN A 238 2.59 19.43 2.40
CA GLN A 238 1.98 20.29 1.38
C GLN A 238 2.72 21.64 1.24
N ALA A 239 3.29 22.13 2.33
CA ALA A 239 4.05 23.38 2.36
C ALA A 239 5.56 23.10 2.44
N ASN A 240 6.13 22.41 1.45
CA ASN A 240 7.56 22.04 1.40
C ASN A 240 8.51 23.23 1.62
N ALA A 241 8.10 24.44 1.21
CA ALA A 241 8.87 25.66 1.44
C ALA A 241 9.02 26.02 2.94
N SER A 242 8.18 25.50 3.81
CA SER A 242 8.27 25.74 5.27
C SER A 242 9.55 25.18 5.88
N LEU A 243 10.13 24.15 5.27
CA LEU A 243 11.37 23.51 5.72
C LEU A 243 12.63 23.97 4.97
N ALA A 244 12.53 24.93 4.04
CA ALA A 244 13.64 25.35 3.17
C ALA A 244 14.86 25.91 3.94
N GLN A 245 14.66 26.43 5.14
CA GLN A 245 15.72 26.97 6.00
C GLN A 245 16.39 25.91 6.89
N PHE A 246 15.85 24.69 6.92
CA PHE A 246 16.38 23.62 7.74
C PHE A 246 17.44 22.80 6.99
N PRO A 247 18.36 22.11 7.70
CA PRO A 247 19.34 21.21 7.09
C PRO A 247 18.68 20.12 6.22
N GLU A 248 19.37 19.62 5.20
CA GLU A 248 18.86 18.64 4.25
C GLU A 248 18.31 17.36 4.91
N TRP A 249 18.89 16.92 6.02
CA TRP A 249 18.38 15.75 6.73
C TRP A 249 16.98 15.98 7.31
N VAL A 250 16.67 17.21 7.76
CA VAL A 250 15.32 17.58 8.25
C VAL A 250 14.31 17.55 7.10
N THR A 251 14.65 18.19 5.99
CA THR A 251 13.76 18.23 4.82
C THR A 251 13.55 16.85 4.22
N THR A 252 14.56 15.99 4.26
CA THR A 252 14.46 14.60 3.75
C THR A 252 13.59 13.74 4.64
N ILE A 253 13.71 13.83 5.96
CA ILE A 253 12.96 13.00 6.92
C ILE A 253 11.52 13.52 7.07
N PHE A 254 11.34 14.83 7.27
CA PHE A 254 10.05 15.41 7.66
C PHE A 254 9.27 16.02 6.49
N GLY A 255 9.96 16.48 5.44
CA GLY A 255 9.32 17.14 4.31
C GLY A 255 8.76 16.15 3.26
N LYS A 256 9.31 14.94 3.16
CA LYS A 256 8.93 13.96 2.14
C LYS A 256 7.88 12.94 2.60
N SER A 257 7.69 12.76 3.91
CA SER A 257 6.76 11.77 4.46
C SER A 257 5.84 12.36 5.52
N PRO A 258 4.55 12.55 5.22
CA PRO A 258 3.58 13.02 6.21
C PRO A 258 3.42 12.04 7.36
N VAL A 259 3.63 10.73 7.10
CA VAL A 259 3.45 9.67 8.09
C VAL A 259 4.47 9.77 9.23
N VAL A 260 5.75 10.02 8.89
CA VAL A 260 6.81 10.15 9.90
C VAL A 260 6.49 11.29 10.88
N LEU A 261 6.17 12.46 10.34
CA LEU A 261 5.89 13.63 11.17
C LEU A 261 4.60 13.46 11.97
N ALA A 262 3.53 12.95 11.35
CA ALA A 262 2.28 12.67 12.04
C ALA A 262 2.48 11.68 13.20
N THR A 263 3.27 10.62 13.00
CA THR A 263 3.55 9.63 14.04
C THR A 263 4.31 10.23 15.21
N ILE A 264 5.35 11.03 14.93
CA ILE A 264 6.13 11.68 16.01
C ILE A 264 5.24 12.64 16.81
N VAL A 265 4.45 13.46 16.13
CA VAL A 265 3.51 14.37 16.78
C VAL A 265 2.49 13.61 17.63
N ALA A 266 1.92 12.52 17.09
CA ALA A 266 0.98 11.68 17.82
C ALA A 266 1.61 11.09 19.10
N ILE A 267 2.82 10.55 18.99
CA ILE A 267 3.54 9.99 20.16
C ILE A 267 3.82 11.09 21.19
N VAL A 268 4.36 12.22 20.78
CA VAL A 268 4.67 13.34 21.70
C VAL A 268 3.41 13.83 22.40
N LEU A 269 2.33 14.06 21.66
CA LEU A 269 1.07 14.51 22.24
C LEU A 269 0.46 13.44 23.16
N ASN A 270 0.54 12.16 22.78
CA ASN A 270 0.03 11.08 23.61
C ASN A 270 0.78 10.92 24.94
N LEU A 271 2.08 11.24 24.96
CA LEU A 271 2.91 11.21 26.16
C LEU A 271 2.74 12.46 27.03
N THR A 272 2.53 13.63 26.42
CA THR A 272 2.49 14.92 27.13
C THR A 272 1.09 15.29 27.60
N LEU A 273 0.04 14.94 26.85
CA LEU A 273 -1.32 15.29 27.24
C LEU A 273 -1.83 14.38 28.38
N PRO A 274 -2.44 14.96 29.43
CA PRO A 274 -2.94 14.19 30.56
C PRO A 274 -4.05 13.22 30.12
N LYS A 275 -3.99 11.98 30.59
CA LYS A 275 -5.05 10.99 30.37
C LYS A 275 -6.33 11.44 31.09
N ALA A 276 -7.46 11.40 30.37
CA ALA A 276 -8.75 11.63 31.00
C ALA A 276 -8.94 10.62 32.15
N LYS A 277 -9.29 11.08 33.35
CA LYS A 277 -9.65 10.18 34.45
C LYS A 277 -10.86 9.37 34.00
N LYS A 278 -10.77 8.03 33.94
CA LYS A 278 -11.94 7.18 33.83
C LYS A 278 -12.96 7.62 34.90
N LYS A 279 -14.10 8.10 34.49
CA LYS A 279 -15.25 8.22 35.43
C LYS A 279 -15.55 6.80 35.86
N GLU A 280 -15.31 6.52 37.15
CA GLU A 280 -15.88 5.33 37.75
C GLU A 280 -17.40 5.49 37.64
N GLU A 281 -18.03 4.67 36.81
CA GLU A 281 -19.47 4.49 36.81
C GLU A 281 -19.85 3.92 38.19
N LYS A 282 -20.48 4.78 38.98
CA LYS A 282 -21.20 4.38 40.21
C LYS A 282 -22.54 3.80 39.85
#